data_bbc104d74e1a3968c4a5be2b79af4481
#
_entry.id   bbc104d74e1a3968c4a5be2b79af4481
#
_cell.length_a   1.000
_cell.length_b   1.000
_cell.length_c   1.000
_cell.angle_alpha   90.00
_cell.angle_beta   90.00
_cell.angle_gamma   90.00
#
_symmetry.space_group_name_H-M   'P 1'
#
loop_
_entity.id
_entity.type
_entity.pdbx_description
1 polymer ?
#
loop_
_entity_poly.entity_id
_entity_poly.type
_entity_poly.pdbx_seq_one_letter_code
_entity_poly.pdbx_strand_id
1 'polypeptide(L)'
;HFGLDVVQAYMRHVQDNAEESVRRVIQLIGVRFQLLEAQRQQAMKEQNNWNLTPINSFTLPLDNGAQIQVAIRVNAAERSAVIDFTGTSEQQLNNFNAPTAVCMAAVLYVFRNLVDDDIPLNAGCLKPLKVIIPQGSMLNPNPPASVVAGNVETSSCITNALYGALGVMAGSQCTMN
;
A
#
# COMPACT_ATOMS: atom_id res chain seq x y z
N HIS A 1 -24.15 31.75 -1.29
CA HIS A 1 -23.09 31.20 -2.13
C HIS A 1 -21.75 31.73 -1.64
N PHE A 2 -20.79 30.85 -1.40
CA PHE A 2 -19.57 31.14 -0.65
C PHE A 2 -18.47 31.63 -1.59
N GLY A 3 -18.42 32.13 -2.61
CA GLY A 3 -17.29 32.57 -3.42
C GLY A 3 -16.20 31.50 -3.65
N LEU A 4 -15.46 31.62 -4.74
CA LEU A 4 -14.45 30.62 -5.15
C LEU A 4 -13.31 30.48 -4.13
N ASP A 5 -12.83 31.58 -3.58
CA ASP A 5 -11.70 31.59 -2.64
C ASP A 5 -12.02 30.80 -1.36
N VAL A 6 -13.25 30.98 -0.85
CA VAL A 6 -13.71 30.24 0.33
C VAL A 6 -13.81 28.75 0.05
N VAL A 7 -14.40 28.36 -1.10
CA VAL A 7 -14.49 26.94 -1.50
C VAL A 7 -13.11 26.31 -1.64
N GLN A 8 -12.18 26.99 -2.29
CA GLN A 8 -10.81 26.49 -2.44
C GLN A 8 -10.07 26.38 -1.10
N ALA A 9 -10.30 27.30 -0.17
CA ALA A 9 -9.73 27.25 1.17
C ALA A 9 -10.24 26.01 1.93
N TYR A 10 -11.54 25.73 1.88
CA TYR A 10 -12.13 24.53 2.48
C TYR A 10 -11.61 23.23 1.84
N MET A 11 -11.48 23.19 0.52
CA MET A 11 -10.93 22.02 -0.18
C MET A 11 -9.50 21.73 0.27
N ARG A 12 -8.67 22.77 0.44
CA ARG A 12 -7.29 22.59 0.98
C ARG A 12 -7.33 22.10 2.42
N HIS A 13 -8.15 22.71 3.27
CA HIS A 13 -8.27 22.31 4.66
C HIS A 13 -8.69 20.84 4.83
N VAL A 14 -9.65 20.36 4.05
CA VAL A 14 -10.08 18.95 4.06
C VAL A 14 -8.94 18.02 3.63
N GLN A 15 -8.13 18.41 2.66
CA GLN A 15 -6.96 17.62 2.25
C GLN A 15 -5.86 17.62 3.33
N ASP A 16 -5.60 18.76 3.96
CA ASP A 16 -4.59 18.88 5.01
C ASP A 16 -4.98 18.08 6.25
N ASN A 17 -6.27 18.04 6.59
CA ASN A 17 -6.78 17.20 7.66
C ASN A 17 -6.60 15.70 7.36
N ALA A 18 -6.91 15.28 6.13
CA ALA A 18 -6.71 13.91 5.70
C ALA A 18 -5.23 13.51 5.68
N GLU A 19 -4.35 14.41 5.22
CA GLU A 19 -2.89 14.23 5.26
C GLU A 19 -2.41 14.02 6.69
N GLU A 20 -2.79 14.87 7.63
CA GLU A 20 -2.36 14.77 9.03
C GLU A 20 -2.85 13.48 9.68
N SER A 21 -4.06 13.05 9.40
CA SER A 21 -4.60 11.78 9.91
C SER A 21 -3.79 10.58 9.41
N VAL A 22 -3.41 10.55 8.12
CA VAL A 22 -2.54 9.50 7.57
C VAL A 22 -1.12 9.59 8.16
N ARG A 23 -0.57 10.78 8.39
CA ARG A 23 0.75 10.94 9.04
C ARG A 23 0.78 10.36 10.46
N ARG A 24 -0.31 10.48 11.21
CA ARG A 24 -0.44 9.84 12.54
C ARG A 24 -0.42 8.31 12.43
N VAL A 25 -1.13 7.75 11.47
CA VAL A 25 -1.11 6.30 11.20
C VAL A 25 0.30 5.83 10.84
N ILE A 26 1.00 6.53 9.95
CA ILE A 26 2.37 6.20 9.56
C ILE A 26 3.31 6.20 10.78
N GLN A 27 3.15 7.14 11.68
CA GLN A 27 3.93 7.18 12.92
C GLN A 27 3.69 5.94 13.79
N LEU A 28 2.42 5.52 13.95
CA LEU A 28 2.07 4.31 14.69
C LEU A 28 2.63 3.03 14.01
N ILE A 29 2.56 2.96 12.69
CA ILE A 29 3.17 1.86 11.92
C ILE A 29 4.68 1.84 12.15
N GLY A 30 5.35 2.98 12.14
CA GLY A 30 6.79 3.08 12.40
C GLY A 30 7.17 2.54 13.77
N VAL A 31 6.45 2.91 14.82
CA VAL A 31 6.65 2.37 16.18
C VAL A 31 6.43 0.86 16.22
N ARG A 32 5.37 0.38 15.57
CA ARG A 32 5.07 -1.06 15.49
C ARG A 32 6.20 -1.82 14.79
N PHE A 33 6.70 -1.33 13.67
CA PHE A 33 7.81 -1.97 12.96
C PHE A 33 9.08 -2.05 13.82
N GLN A 34 9.39 -1.00 14.58
CA GLN A 34 10.53 -1.02 15.51
C GLN A 34 10.38 -2.08 16.61
N LEU A 35 9.17 -2.20 17.19
CA LEU A 35 8.89 -3.21 18.20
C LEU A 35 8.99 -4.63 17.65
N LEU A 36 8.41 -4.88 16.48
CA LEU A 36 8.47 -6.19 15.82
C LEU A 36 9.91 -6.56 15.44
N GLU A 37 10.71 -5.61 14.96
CA GLU A 37 12.13 -5.86 14.65
C GLU A 37 12.94 -6.17 15.90
N ALA A 38 12.70 -5.48 17.02
CA ALA A 38 13.34 -5.79 18.28
C ALA A 38 12.99 -7.21 18.77
N GLN A 39 11.72 -7.60 18.71
CA GLN A 39 11.26 -8.95 19.05
C GLN A 39 11.90 -10.02 18.13
N ARG A 40 11.98 -9.73 16.83
CA ARG A 40 12.63 -10.61 15.86
C ARG A 40 14.10 -10.81 16.16
N GLN A 41 14.83 -9.73 16.46
CA GLN A 41 16.25 -9.81 16.82
C GLN A 41 16.48 -10.62 18.09
N GLN A 42 15.58 -10.51 19.07
CA GLN A 42 15.64 -11.31 20.29
C GLN A 42 15.38 -12.79 19.99
N ALA A 43 14.33 -13.12 19.22
CA ALA A 43 14.01 -14.50 18.82
C ALA A 43 15.14 -15.15 18.00
N MET A 44 15.81 -14.39 17.14
CA MET A 44 16.98 -14.88 16.40
C MET A 44 18.16 -15.23 17.31
N LYS A 45 18.38 -14.47 18.37
CA LYS A 45 19.43 -14.77 19.36
C LYS A 45 19.14 -16.04 20.16
N GLU A 46 17.87 -16.30 20.46
CA GLU A 46 17.43 -17.42 21.30
C GLU A 46 17.33 -18.75 20.56
N GLN A 47 16.92 -18.74 19.27
CA GLN A 47 16.53 -19.96 18.55
C GLN A 47 17.39 -20.33 17.33
N ASN A 48 18.42 -19.57 16.99
CA ASN A 48 19.25 -19.80 15.79
C ASN A 48 18.44 -19.98 14.48
N ASN A 49 17.24 -19.44 14.39
CA ASN A 49 16.32 -19.61 13.27
C ASN A 49 16.46 -18.45 12.27
N TRP A 50 17.09 -18.72 11.13
CA TRP A 50 17.47 -17.74 10.12
C TRP A 50 16.38 -17.43 9.07
N ASN A 51 15.23 -18.16 9.11
CA ASN A 51 14.19 -18.09 8.07
C ASN A 51 12.99 -17.21 8.46
N LEU A 52 13.17 -16.19 9.27
CA LEU A 52 12.07 -15.28 9.60
C LEU A 52 11.79 -14.32 8.42
N THR A 53 10.52 -14.24 8.01
CA THR A 53 10.06 -13.31 6.98
C THR A 53 10.45 -11.87 7.34
N PRO A 54 10.98 -11.08 6.39
CA PRO A 54 11.25 -9.67 6.64
C PRO A 54 10.01 -8.95 7.16
N ILE A 55 10.19 -8.10 8.17
CA ILE A 55 9.15 -7.19 8.62
C ILE A 55 9.02 -6.09 7.58
N ASN A 56 7.80 -5.59 7.36
CA ASN A 56 7.48 -4.54 6.40
C ASN A 56 7.61 -4.90 4.90
N SER A 57 7.71 -6.15 4.57
CA SER A 57 7.62 -6.62 3.18
C SER A 57 6.77 -7.87 3.07
N PHE A 58 6.15 -8.05 1.92
CA PHE A 58 5.32 -9.22 1.63
C PHE A 58 5.37 -9.57 0.15
N THR A 59 5.35 -10.85 -0.15
CA THR A 59 5.21 -11.37 -1.51
C THR A 59 3.95 -12.22 -1.56
N LEU A 60 2.99 -11.81 -2.37
CA LEU A 60 1.75 -12.53 -2.63
C LEU A 60 1.88 -13.32 -3.93
N PRO A 61 1.92 -14.65 -3.89
CA PRO A 61 1.84 -15.47 -5.10
C PRO A 61 0.41 -15.45 -5.65
N LEU A 62 0.29 -15.46 -6.97
CA LEU A 62 -0.97 -15.59 -7.71
C LEU A 62 -1.06 -16.99 -8.32
N ASP A 63 -2.28 -17.46 -8.58
CA ASP A 63 -2.55 -18.82 -9.08
C ASP A 63 -1.91 -19.13 -10.43
N ASN A 64 -1.65 -18.10 -11.23
CA ASN A 64 -0.97 -18.20 -12.53
C ASN A 64 0.56 -18.21 -12.45
N GLY A 65 1.13 -18.23 -11.25
CA GLY A 65 2.57 -18.22 -11.01
C GLY A 65 3.20 -16.81 -10.99
N ALA A 66 2.45 -15.74 -11.27
CA ALA A 66 2.91 -14.38 -11.05
C ALA A 66 2.93 -14.05 -9.54
N GLN A 67 3.58 -12.96 -9.18
CA GLN A 67 3.61 -12.48 -7.80
C GLN A 67 3.51 -10.96 -7.72
N ILE A 68 2.90 -10.49 -6.64
CA ILE A 68 2.94 -9.09 -6.23
C ILE A 68 3.86 -9.00 -5.02
N GLN A 69 4.90 -8.20 -5.14
CA GLN A 69 5.82 -7.90 -4.05
C GLN A 69 5.66 -6.46 -3.61
N VAL A 70 5.65 -6.22 -2.30
CA VAL A 70 5.62 -4.88 -1.74
C VAL A 70 6.52 -4.79 -0.52
N ALA A 71 7.23 -3.68 -0.40
CA ALA A 71 8.00 -3.30 0.78
C ALA A 71 7.59 -1.90 1.23
N ILE A 72 7.44 -1.70 2.55
CA ILE A 72 7.03 -0.43 3.14
C ILE A 72 8.15 0.09 4.02
N ARG A 73 8.67 1.28 3.71
CA ARG A 73 9.68 1.96 4.52
C ARG A 73 9.09 3.23 5.13
N VAL A 74 9.19 3.35 6.44
CA VAL A 74 8.67 4.49 7.19
C VAL A 74 9.80 5.44 7.56
N ASN A 75 9.63 6.73 7.24
CA ASN A 75 10.44 7.82 7.77
C ASN A 75 9.71 8.43 8.98
N ALA A 76 10.13 8.08 10.19
CA ALA A 76 9.49 8.54 11.41
C ALA A 76 9.63 10.05 11.65
N ALA A 77 10.74 10.67 11.20
CA ALA A 77 10.99 12.10 11.39
C ALA A 77 10.03 12.95 10.54
N GLU A 78 9.79 12.54 9.29
CA GLU A 78 8.89 13.23 8.36
C GLU A 78 7.45 12.72 8.45
N ARG A 79 7.22 11.64 9.19
CA ARG A 79 5.93 10.92 9.24
C ARG A 79 5.42 10.62 7.83
N SER A 80 6.32 10.07 7.00
CA SER A 80 6.07 9.68 5.61
C SER A 80 6.44 8.23 5.38
N ALA A 81 5.91 7.63 4.31
CA ALA A 81 6.25 6.26 3.95
C ALA A 81 6.53 6.12 2.45
N VAL A 82 7.41 5.19 2.12
CA VAL A 82 7.64 4.73 0.75
C VAL A 82 7.05 3.33 0.61
N ILE A 83 6.14 3.17 -0.33
CA ILE A 83 5.53 1.90 -0.71
C ILE A 83 6.18 1.49 -2.04
N ASP A 84 6.93 0.40 -2.03
CA ASP A 84 7.78 -0.01 -3.14
C ASP A 84 7.34 -1.38 -3.65
N PHE A 85 6.83 -1.43 -4.87
CA PHE A 85 6.39 -2.66 -5.55
C PHE A 85 7.47 -3.31 -6.42
N THR A 86 8.74 -2.93 -6.24
CA THR A 86 9.86 -3.55 -6.94
C THR A 86 9.94 -5.04 -6.60
N GLY A 87 10.09 -5.89 -7.61
CA GLY A 87 10.06 -7.36 -7.50
C GLY A 87 8.70 -7.97 -7.85
N THR A 88 7.68 -7.15 -8.10
CA THR A 88 6.43 -7.61 -8.71
C THR A 88 6.70 -8.13 -10.13
N SER A 89 6.02 -9.22 -10.51
CA SER A 89 6.15 -9.84 -11.83
C SER A 89 5.97 -8.85 -12.98
N GLU A 90 6.63 -9.13 -14.09
CA GLU A 90 6.46 -8.41 -15.34
C GLU A 90 4.99 -8.46 -15.81
N GLN A 91 4.64 -7.57 -16.75
CA GLN A 91 3.31 -7.58 -17.34
C GLN A 91 2.96 -8.95 -17.91
N GLN A 92 1.71 -9.34 -17.70
CA GLN A 92 1.20 -10.65 -18.07
C GLN A 92 0.57 -10.62 -19.48
N LEU A 93 0.58 -11.76 -20.15
CA LEU A 93 -0.09 -11.91 -21.45
C LEU A 93 -1.62 -11.98 -21.32
N ASN A 94 -2.12 -12.25 -20.12
CA ASN A 94 -3.54 -12.27 -19.78
C ASN A 94 -4.04 -10.87 -19.37
N ASN A 95 -5.28 -10.78 -18.90
CA ASN A 95 -5.95 -9.54 -18.53
C ASN A 95 -5.82 -9.14 -17.03
N PHE A 96 -4.94 -9.79 -16.27
CA PHE A 96 -4.72 -9.52 -14.84
C PHE A 96 -3.74 -8.36 -14.57
N ASN A 97 -3.24 -7.68 -15.60
CA ASN A 97 -2.48 -6.47 -15.37
C ASN A 97 -3.37 -5.36 -14.81
N ALA A 98 -2.82 -4.53 -13.95
CA ALA A 98 -3.52 -3.38 -13.37
C ALA A 98 -2.82 -2.08 -13.79
N PRO A 99 -3.57 -1.07 -14.30
CA PRO A 99 -3.02 0.26 -14.48
C PRO A 99 -2.53 0.85 -13.16
N THR A 100 -1.52 1.73 -13.20
CA THR A 100 -1.00 2.41 -12.01
C THR A 100 -2.09 3.07 -11.16
N ALA A 101 -3.14 3.60 -11.80
CA ALA A 101 -4.28 4.19 -11.10
C ALA A 101 -4.98 3.20 -10.16
N VAL A 102 -5.09 1.93 -10.55
CA VAL A 102 -5.67 0.88 -9.70
C VAL A 102 -4.76 0.59 -8.50
N CYS A 103 -3.46 0.51 -8.72
CA CYS A 103 -2.49 0.33 -7.64
C CYS A 103 -2.53 1.51 -6.65
N MET A 104 -2.56 2.74 -7.15
CA MET A 104 -2.70 3.95 -6.33
C MET A 104 -4.01 3.98 -5.54
N ALA A 105 -5.11 3.53 -6.14
CA ALA A 105 -6.40 3.43 -5.45
C ALA A 105 -6.36 2.39 -4.33
N ALA A 106 -5.72 1.25 -4.53
CA ALA A 106 -5.55 0.23 -3.49
C ALA A 106 -4.69 0.74 -2.31
N VAL A 107 -3.59 1.45 -2.60
CA VAL A 107 -2.77 2.11 -1.57
C VAL A 107 -3.60 3.12 -0.78
N LEU A 108 -4.32 3.99 -1.47
CA LEU A 108 -5.20 4.99 -0.85
C LEU A 108 -6.25 4.32 0.05
N TYR A 109 -6.90 3.27 -0.44
CA TYR A 109 -7.90 2.50 0.30
C TYR A 109 -7.32 1.93 1.60
N VAL A 110 -6.17 1.25 1.52
CA VAL A 110 -5.54 0.61 2.68
C VAL A 110 -5.17 1.65 3.73
N PHE A 111 -4.48 2.72 3.36
CA PHE A 111 -4.05 3.73 4.34
C PHE A 111 -5.24 4.52 4.91
N ARG A 112 -6.30 4.75 4.13
CA ARG A 112 -7.53 5.36 4.65
C ARG A 112 -8.23 4.46 5.67
N ASN A 113 -8.27 3.15 5.44
CA ASN A 113 -8.88 2.19 6.37
C ASN A 113 -8.14 2.08 7.71
N LEU A 114 -6.87 2.43 7.74
CA LEU A 114 -6.07 2.43 8.98
C LEU A 114 -6.29 3.70 9.82
N VAL A 115 -6.93 4.72 9.27
CA VAL A 115 -7.26 5.95 10.00
C VAL A 115 -8.50 5.70 10.86
N ASP A 116 -8.34 5.79 12.18
CA ASP A 116 -9.44 5.71 13.16
C ASP A 116 -10.06 7.10 13.35
N ASP A 117 -10.62 7.65 12.28
CA ASP A 117 -11.28 8.96 12.27
C ASP A 117 -12.22 9.06 11.05
N ASP A 118 -13.25 9.86 11.17
CA ASP A 118 -14.22 10.12 10.09
C ASP A 118 -13.69 11.21 9.14
N ILE A 119 -12.72 10.84 8.32
CA ILE A 119 -12.17 11.71 7.28
C ILE A 119 -12.68 11.31 5.89
N PRO A 120 -12.97 12.26 5.00
CA PRO A 120 -13.33 11.93 3.63
C PRO A 120 -12.14 11.36 2.86
N LEU A 121 -12.40 10.40 1.99
CA LEU A 121 -11.42 9.86 1.07
C LEU A 121 -11.05 10.93 0.03
N ASN A 122 -9.81 11.42 0.07
CA ASN A 122 -9.34 12.44 -0.86
C ASN A 122 -7.82 12.35 -1.08
N ALA A 123 -7.30 13.16 -2.01
CA ALA A 123 -5.88 13.18 -2.38
C ALA A 123 -4.93 13.54 -1.21
N GLY A 124 -5.41 14.17 -0.16
CA GLY A 124 -4.63 14.46 1.05
C GLY A 124 -4.07 13.19 1.69
N CYS A 125 -4.82 12.08 1.65
CA CYS A 125 -4.37 10.80 2.19
C CYS A 125 -3.10 10.27 1.50
N LEU A 126 -2.83 10.64 0.26
CA LEU A 126 -1.65 10.20 -0.50
C LEU A 126 -0.43 11.12 -0.33
N LYS A 127 -0.61 12.36 0.14
CA LYS A 127 0.51 13.33 0.26
C LYS A 127 1.71 12.78 1.06
N PRO A 128 1.55 12.07 2.20
CA PRO A 128 2.68 11.53 2.95
C PRO A 128 3.23 10.22 2.39
N LEU A 129 2.70 9.70 1.26
CA LEU A 129 3.04 8.41 0.68
C LEU A 129 3.76 8.60 -0.65
N LYS A 130 4.93 8.00 -0.78
CA LYS A 130 5.62 7.85 -2.07
C LYS A 130 5.43 6.41 -2.55
N VAL A 131 4.79 6.23 -3.71
CA VAL A 131 4.56 4.91 -4.31
C VAL A 131 5.50 4.71 -5.48
N ILE A 132 6.22 3.58 -5.47
CA ILE A 132 7.14 3.16 -6.53
C ILE A 132 6.53 1.94 -7.20
N ILE A 133 6.19 2.06 -8.48
CA ILE A 133 5.59 1.00 -9.28
C ILE A 133 6.46 0.82 -10.52
N PRO A 134 7.23 -0.28 -10.65
CA PRO A 134 8.14 -0.50 -11.78
C PRO A 134 7.39 -0.49 -13.11
N GLN A 135 7.92 0.25 -14.08
CA GLN A 135 7.39 0.24 -15.43
C GLN A 135 7.57 -1.14 -16.08
N GLY A 136 6.59 -1.58 -16.84
CA GLY A 136 6.58 -2.90 -17.46
C GLY A 136 6.22 -4.04 -16.50
N SER A 137 5.97 -3.75 -15.21
CA SER A 137 5.38 -4.73 -14.29
C SER A 137 3.89 -4.90 -14.54
N MET A 138 3.31 -5.97 -14.00
CA MET A 138 1.86 -6.18 -14.07
C MET A 138 1.02 -5.09 -13.38
N LEU A 139 1.64 -4.21 -12.55
CA LEU A 139 1.01 -3.07 -11.89
C LEU A 139 1.27 -1.73 -12.60
N ASN A 140 2.06 -1.74 -13.65
CA ASN A 140 2.34 -0.60 -14.53
C ASN A 140 2.68 -1.11 -15.95
N PRO A 141 1.73 -1.79 -16.61
CA PRO A 141 1.97 -2.43 -17.89
C PRO A 141 2.10 -1.40 -19.02
N ASN A 142 2.88 -1.76 -20.04
CA ASN A 142 2.97 -0.98 -21.26
C ASN A 142 1.80 -1.34 -22.21
N PRO A 143 1.23 -0.37 -22.95
CA PRO A 143 0.27 -0.67 -24.00
C PRO A 143 0.89 -1.60 -25.06
N PRO A 144 0.11 -2.51 -25.64
CA PRO A 144 -1.35 -2.73 -25.55
C PRO A 144 -1.77 -3.80 -24.52
N ALA A 145 -1.11 -3.95 -23.39
CA ALA A 145 -1.42 -4.98 -22.41
C ALA A 145 -2.91 -4.93 -21.98
N SER A 146 -3.52 -6.11 -21.84
CA SER A 146 -4.90 -6.24 -21.37
C SER A 146 -4.97 -6.02 -19.86
N VAL A 147 -5.93 -5.22 -19.40
CA VAL A 147 -6.01 -4.76 -17.98
C VAL A 147 -7.41 -4.92 -17.37
N VAL A 148 -8.34 -5.59 -18.03
CA VAL A 148 -9.77 -5.59 -17.63
C VAL A 148 -9.98 -6.21 -16.24
N ALA A 149 -9.26 -7.26 -15.87
CA ALA A 149 -9.34 -7.88 -14.56
C ALA A 149 -8.52 -7.16 -13.49
N GLY A 150 -7.75 -6.15 -13.85
CA GLY A 150 -6.91 -5.39 -12.91
C GLY A 150 -7.72 -4.75 -11.79
N ASN A 151 -8.88 -4.17 -12.12
CA ASN A 151 -9.75 -3.54 -11.14
C ASN A 151 -10.59 -4.55 -10.33
N VAL A 152 -10.90 -5.70 -10.89
CA VAL A 152 -11.78 -6.70 -10.26
C VAL A 152 -10.96 -7.67 -9.40
N GLU A 153 -9.86 -8.20 -9.95
CA GLU A 153 -9.06 -9.24 -9.31
C GLU A 153 -7.77 -8.68 -8.68
N THR A 154 -6.93 -8.04 -9.50
CA THR A 154 -5.59 -7.64 -9.07
C THR A 154 -5.62 -6.56 -7.99
N SER A 155 -6.64 -5.69 -7.96
CA SER A 155 -6.81 -4.69 -6.90
C SER A 155 -6.93 -5.33 -5.52
N SER A 156 -7.67 -6.42 -5.38
CA SER A 156 -7.80 -7.18 -4.13
C SER A 156 -6.48 -7.82 -3.73
N CYS A 157 -5.73 -8.35 -4.70
CA CYS A 157 -4.40 -8.90 -4.47
C CYS A 157 -3.39 -7.83 -3.99
N ILE A 158 -3.43 -6.63 -4.58
CA ILE A 158 -2.60 -5.50 -4.13
C ILE A 158 -2.94 -5.14 -2.67
N THR A 159 -4.23 -5.04 -2.36
CA THR A 159 -4.72 -4.75 -1.00
C THR A 159 -4.23 -5.80 0.00
N ASN A 160 -4.32 -7.08 -0.34
CA ASN A 160 -3.85 -8.18 0.51
C ASN A 160 -2.33 -8.14 0.71
N ALA A 161 -1.57 -7.84 -0.35
CA ALA A 161 -0.12 -7.70 -0.24
C ALA A 161 0.27 -6.55 0.70
N LEU A 162 -0.45 -5.41 0.63
CA LEU A 162 -0.25 -4.28 1.53
C LEU A 162 -0.57 -4.63 2.99
N TYR A 163 -1.69 -5.30 3.26
CA TYR A 163 -2.03 -5.75 4.61
C TYR A 163 -1.01 -6.76 5.15
N GLY A 164 -0.51 -7.66 4.30
CA GLY A 164 0.56 -8.58 4.65
C GLY A 164 1.85 -7.86 5.03
N ALA A 165 2.28 -6.86 4.25
CA ALA A 165 3.48 -6.07 4.53
C ALA A 165 3.33 -5.20 5.80
N LEU A 166 2.13 -4.69 6.08
CA LEU A 166 1.82 -3.94 7.29
C LEU A 166 1.67 -4.84 8.52
N GLY A 167 1.35 -6.13 8.31
CA GLY A 167 1.09 -7.08 9.38
C GLY A 167 -0.11 -6.72 10.25
N VAL A 168 -1.10 -6.00 9.72
CA VAL A 168 -2.23 -5.46 10.49
C VAL A 168 -3.47 -6.36 10.45
N MET A 169 -3.64 -7.13 9.38
CA MET A 169 -4.71 -8.11 9.26
C MET A 169 -4.33 -9.22 8.28
N ALA A 170 -5.03 -10.35 8.35
CA ALA A 170 -4.96 -11.39 7.34
C ALA A 170 -5.54 -10.87 6.02
N GLY A 171 -5.07 -11.42 4.92
CA GLY A 171 -5.63 -11.14 3.61
C GLY A 171 -7.11 -11.53 3.51
N SER A 172 -7.81 -10.93 2.58
CA SER A 172 -9.18 -11.30 2.25
C SER A 172 -9.19 -12.59 1.42
N GLN A 173 -10.39 -13.11 1.17
CA GLN A 173 -10.61 -14.22 0.26
C GLN A 173 -10.40 -13.85 -1.22
N CYS A 174 -10.06 -12.59 -1.50
CA CYS A 174 -10.04 -11.99 -2.82
C CYS A 174 -11.44 -12.01 -3.48
N THR A 175 -11.48 -11.97 -4.81
CA THR A 175 -12.73 -12.00 -5.53
C THR A 175 -13.15 -13.44 -5.84
N MET A 176 -14.44 -13.64 -6.02
CA MET A 176 -15.06 -14.92 -6.38
C MET A 176 -15.77 -14.83 -7.74
N ASN A 177 -15.33 -13.92 -8.60
CA ASN A 177 -15.89 -13.76 -9.94
C ASN A 177 -15.54 -14.92 -10.85
#